data_eadeb4e5d8044757d2a51b65665b9646
#
_entry.id   eadeb4e5d8044757d2a51b65665b9646
#
_cell.length_a   1.000
_cell.length_b   1.000
_cell.length_c   1.000
_cell.angle_alpha   90.00
_cell.angle_beta   90.00
_cell.angle_gamma   90.00
#
_symmetry.space_group_name_H-M   'P 1'
#
loop_
_entity.id
_entity.type
_entity.pdbx_description
1 polymer ?
#
loop_
_entity_poly.entity_id
_entity_poly.type
_entity_poly.pdbx_seq_one_letter_code
_entity_poly.pdbx_strand_id
1 'polypeptide(L)'
;MTSVSTHVLDTARGRPAEGVPVTFDVWDGGEWQRVGKAETGPDGRVTTLPPAGAAGLVRGRLAFAVREYLVRTHGAAFFPEITVVFEAEPDEHYHVPLLLAPFGYTTYRGS
;
A
#
# COMPACT_ATOMS: atom_id res chain seq x y z
N MET A 1 19.34 1.47 -0.51
CA MET A 1 18.17 1.34 0.37
C MET A 1 16.96 0.97 -0.46
N THR A 2 16.14 0.07 0.04
CA THR A 2 14.91 -0.34 -0.66
C THR A 2 13.84 0.72 -0.46
N SER A 3 13.23 1.17 -1.54
CA SER A 3 12.14 2.15 -1.49
C SER A 3 10.86 1.57 -2.07
N VAL A 4 9.72 2.10 -1.62
CA VAL A 4 8.41 1.59 -2.01
C VAL A 4 7.49 2.75 -2.33
N SER A 5 6.68 2.58 -3.37
CA SER A 5 5.59 3.49 -3.71
C SER A 5 4.32 2.68 -3.98
N THR A 6 3.19 3.35 -3.94
CA THR A 6 1.90 2.72 -4.25
C THR A 6 1.01 3.67 -5.02
N HIS A 7 -0.04 3.11 -5.61
CA HIS A 7 -1.05 3.85 -6.35
C HIS A 7 -2.38 3.13 -6.15
N VAL A 8 -3.33 3.77 -5.48
CA VAL A 8 -4.64 3.18 -5.21
C VAL A 8 -5.64 3.71 -6.23
N LEU A 9 -6.21 2.79 -7.00
CA LEU A 9 -7.21 3.10 -8.02
C LEU A 9 -8.55 2.51 -7.64
N ASP A 10 -9.57 3.34 -7.63
CA ASP A 10 -10.96 2.92 -7.41
C ASP A 10 -11.53 2.45 -8.73
N THR A 11 -11.56 1.13 -8.93
CA THR A 11 -11.99 0.54 -10.20
C THR A 11 -13.49 0.66 -10.42
N ALA A 12 -14.28 0.84 -9.37
CA ALA A 12 -15.73 1.04 -9.51
C ALA A 12 -16.05 2.45 -10.05
N ARG A 13 -15.19 3.43 -9.76
CA ARG A 13 -15.36 4.80 -10.28
C ARG A 13 -14.50 5.07 -11.51
N GLY A 14 -13.49 4.24 -11.75
CA GLY A 14 -12.48 4.52 -12.77
C GLY A 14 -11.61 5.72 -12.45
N ARG A 15 -11.33 5.96 -11.16
CA ARG A 15 -10.61 7.14 -10.68
C ARG A 15 -9.64 6.77 -9.56
N PRO A 16 -8.61 7.61 -9.31
CA PRO A 16 -7.74 7.42 -8.15
C PRO A 16 -8.52 7.53 -6.84
N ALA A 17 -8.07 6.81 -5.83
CA ALA A 17 -8.64 6.88 -4.50
C ALA A 17 -7.79 7.80 -3.62
N GLU A 18 -8.33 8.96 -3.30
CA GLU A 18 -7.67 9.95 -2.46
C GLU A 18 -7.99 9.74 -0.99
N GLY A 19 -7.01 9.96 -0.11
CA GLY A 19 -7.23 9.97 1.32
C GLY A 19 -7.21 8.59 1.96
N VAL A 20 -6.60 7.60 1.32
CA VAL A 20 -6.47 6.26 1.89
C VAL A 20 -5.19 6.19 2.72
N PRO A 21 -5.30 5.92 4.03
CA PRO A 21 -4.11 5.75 4.87
C PRO A 21 -3.34 4.48 4.49
N VAL A 22 -2.02 4.61 4.38
CA VAL A 22 -1.11 3.52 4.03
C VAL A 22 0.01 3.47 5.05
N THR A 23 0.31 2.28 5.55
CA THR A 23 1.46 2.06 6.41
C THR A 23 2.41 1.08 5.77
N PHE A 24 3.71 1.25 6.05
CA PHE A 24 4.75 0.36 5.57
C PHE A 24 5.53 -0.19 6.75
N ASP A 25 5.55 -1.52 6.85
CA ASP A 25 6.27 -2.24 7.90
C ASP A 25 7.32 -3.16 7.27
N VAL A 26 8.38 -3.43 8.01
CA VAL A 26 9.43 -4.35 7.60
C VAL A 26 9.57 -5.44 8.67
N TRP A 27 9.70 -6.68 8.22
CA TRP A 27 9.93 -7.84 9.09
C TRP A 27 11.41 -7.90 9.47
N ASP A 28 11.70 -7.90 10.77
CA ASP A 28 13.07 -7.92 11.26
C ASP A 28 13.59 -9.30 11.67
N GLY A 29 12.77 -10.35 11.41
CA GLY A 29 13.09 -11.71 11.82
C GLY A 29 12.34 -12.16 13.06
N GLY A 30 11.70 -11.27 13.78
CA GLY A 30 10.94 -11.57 15.00
C GLY A 30 9.61 -10.85 15.07
N GLU A 31 9.55 -9.64 14.53
CA GLU A 31 8.32 -8.84 14.54
C GLU A 31 8.33 -7.83 13.40
N TRP A 32 7.16 -7.22 13.16
CA TRP A 32 7.02 -6.15 12.18
C TRP A 32 7.39 -4.82 12.83
N GLN A 33 8.25 -4.06 12.14
CA GLN A 33 8.64 -2.72 12.55
C GLN A 33 8.04 -1.70 11.59
N ARG A 34 7.30 -0.74 12.12
CA ARG A 34 6.75 0.33 11.29
C ARG A 34 7.85 1.27 10.86
N VAL A 35 8.03 1.44 9.55
CA VAL A 35 9.04 2.34 8.99
C VAL A 35 8.42 3.56 8.31
N GLY A 36 7.13 3.54 8.02
CA GLY A 36 6.49 4.71 7.45
C GLY A 36 4.97 4.65 7.43
N LYS A 37 4.36 5.82 7.30
CA LYS A 37 2.93 5.95 7.04
C LYS A 37 2.69 7.18 6.19
N ALA A 38 1.65 7.14 5.38
CA ALA A 38 1.27 8.23 4.51
C ALA A 38 -0.22 8.10 4.17
N GLU A 39 -0.72 9.03 3.39
CA GLU A 39 -2.08 9.03 2.91
C GLU A 39 -2.03 9.30 1.41
N THR A 40 -2.85 8.59 0.62
CA THR A 40 -2.84 8.80 -0.83
C THR A 40 -3.29 10.22 -1.17
N GLY A 41 -2.59 10.82 -2.13
CA GLY A 41 -2.92 12.16 -2.62
C GLY A 41 -4.08 12.16 -3.61
N PRO A 42 -4.35 13.32 -4.23
CA PRO A 42 -5.44 13.44 -5.21
C PRO A 42 -5.30 12.52 -6.41
N ASP A 43 -4.09 12.11 -6.74
CA ASP A 43 -3.80 11.16 -7.81
C ASP A 43 -3.82 9.71 -7.34
N GLY A 44 -4.15 9.45 -6.06
CA GLY A 44 -4.17 8.12 -5.49
C GLY A 44 -2.79 7.56 -5.14
N ARG A 45 -1.75 8.40 -5.22
CA ARG A 45 -0.37 7.93 -5.06
C ARG A 45 0.20 8.24 -3.69
N VAL A 46 1.09 7.35 -3.27
CA VAL A 46 2.14 7.64 -2.28
C VAL A 46 3.45 7.40 -3.02
N THR A 47 4.14 8.48 -3.37
CA THR A 47 5.30 8.40 -4.26
C THR A 47 6.55 7.85 -3.60
N THR A 48 6.67 8.07 -2.29
CA THR A 48 7.83 7.58 -1.55
C THR A 48 7.45 7.31 -0.11
N LEU A 49 7.52 6.06 0.27
CA LEU A 49 7.51 5.67 1.67
C LEU A 49 8.97 5.61 2.14
N PRO A 50 9.26 5.88 3.42
CA PRO A 50 10.62 5.84 3.91
C PRO A 50 11.31 4.54 3.55
N PRO A 51 12.58 4.60 3.09
CA PRO A 51 13.28 3.40 2.69
C PRO A 51 13.57 2.49 3.86
N ALA A 52 13.48 1.20 3.64
CA ALA A 52 13.90 0.20 4.60
C ALA A 52 15.41 0.04 4.50
N GLY A 53 16.13 0.43 5.53
CA GLY A 53 17.57 0.26 5.59
C GLY A 53 17.92 -1.16 6.00
N ALA A 54 17.93 -2.11 5.07
CA ALA A 54 18.29 -3.49 5.38
C ALA A 54 19.38 -3.95 4.44
N ALA A 55 20.32 -4.72 4.97
CA ALA A 55 21.30 -5.43 4.19
C ALA A 55 20.72 -6.80 3.86
N GLY A 56 20.37 -7.04 2.61
CA GLY A 56 19.79 -8.30 2.17
C GLY A 56 18.30 -8.20 1.83
N LEU A 57 17.70 -9.36 1.63
CA LEU A 57 16.29 -9.45 1.27
C LEU A 57 15.40 -8.89 2.37
N VAL A 58 14.49 -8.01 2.00
CA VAL A 58 13.55 -7.36 2.90
C VAL A 58 12.17 -7.97 2.69
N ARG A 59 11.51 -8.33 3.79
CA ARG A 59 10.08 -8.65 3.74
C ARG A 59 9.32 -7.42 4.20
N GLY A 60 8.53 -6.86 3.30
CA GLY A 60 7.75 -5.66 3.55
C GLY A 60 6.26 -5.94 3.63
N ARG A 61 5.54 -5.05 4.29
CA ARG A 61 4.09 -5.13 4.39
C ARG A 61 3.49 -3.75 4.22
N LEU A 62 2.64 -3.61 3.20
CA LEU A 62 1.80 -2.43 3.03
C LEU A 62 0.42 -2.73 3.59
N ALA A 63 -0.10 -1.87 4.43
CA ALA A 63 -1.47 -1.97 4.93
C ALA A 63 -2.25 -0.74 4.51
N PHE A 64 -3.39 -0.97 3.87
CA PHE A 64 -4.26 0.08 3.34
C PHE A 64 -5.54 0.08 4.16
N ALA A 65 -5.80 1.16 4.89
CA ALA A 65 -7.03 1.32 5.68
C ALA A 65 -8.12 1.89 4.76
N VAL A 66 -8.82 0.99 4.07
CA VAL A 66 -9.72 1.36 2.97
C VAL A 66 -11.18 1.56 3.37
N ARG A 67 -11.56 1.15 4.59
CA ARG A 67 -12.96 1.12 4.99
C ARG A 67 -13.62 2.50 4.91
N GLU A 68 -12.99 3.51 5.50
CA GLU A 68 -13.57 4.86 5.53
C GLU A 68 -13.78 5.42 4.12
N TYR A 69 -12.78 5.24 3.26
CA TYR A 69 -12.89 5.66 1.87
C TYR A 69 -14.05 4.96 1.16
N LEU A 70 -14.14 3.64 1.29
CA LEU A 70 -15.15 2.85 0.59
C LEU A 70 -16.57 3.15 1.09
N VAL A 71 -16.75 3.29 2.41
CA VAL A 71 -18.05 3.62 2.97
C VAL A 71 -18.48 5.03 2.55
N ARG A 72 -17.58 5.99 2.61
CA ARG A 72 -17.86 7.38 2.21
C ARG A 72 -18.20 7.47 0.72
N THR A 73 -17.53 6.70 -0.12
CA THR A 73 -17.63 6.80 -1.57
C THR A 73 -18.69 5.89 -2.16
N HIS A 74 -18.83 4.68 -1.62
CA HIS A 74 -19.71 3.63 -2.18
C HIS A 74 -20.76 3.13 -1.21
N GLY A 75 -20.73 3.54 0.05
CA GLY A 75 -21.72 3.11 1.05
C GLY A 75 -21.45 1.72 1.62
N ALA A 76 -20.40 1.03 1.21
CA ALA A 76 -20.11 -0.32 1.66
C ALA A 76 -18.63 -0.64 1.54
N ALA A 77 -18.15 -1.49 2.44
CA ALA A 77 -16.79 -2.02 2.40
C ALA A 77 -16.79 -3.43 2.96
N PHE A 78 -16.48 -4.40 2.12
CA PHE A 78 -16.36 -5.79 2.60
C PHE A 78 -15.02 -5.99 3.32
N PHE A 79 -13.93 -5.46 2.74
CA PHE A 79 -12.60 -5.53 3.33
C PHE A 79 -12.30 -4.21 4.03
N PRO A 80 -12.24 -4.17 5.37
CA PRO A 80 -11.92 -2.91 6.08
C PRO A 80 -10.46 -2.50 5.93
N GLU A 81 -9.59 -3.48 5.75
CA GLU A 81 -8.16 -3.27 5.61
C GLU A 81 -7.63 -4.28 4.60
N ILE A 82 -6.67 -3.84 3.80
CA ILE A 82 -5.99 -4.70 2.84
C ILE A 82 -4.52 -4.68 3.18
N THR A 83 -3.95 -5.86 3.38
CA THR A 83 -2.54 -6.01 3.72
C THR A 83 -1.84 -6.80 2.62
N VAL A 84 -0.74 -6.25 2.11
CA VAL A 84 0.07 -6.88 1.07
C VAL A 84 1.47 -7.11 1.62
N VAL A 85 1.87 -8.38 1.67
CA VAL A 85 3.21 -8.77 2.10
C VAL A 85 4.01 -9.15 0.86
N PHE A 86 5.22 -8.64 0.75
CA PHE A 86 6.07 -8.88 -0.42
C PHE A 86 7.54 -8.97 -0.01
N GLU A 87 8.34 -9.56 -0.88
CA GLU A 87 9.78 -9.63 -0.71
C GLU A 87 10.47 -8.65 -1.66
N ALA A 88 11.51 -7.99 -1.17
CA ALA A 88 12.21 -6.95 -1.92
C ALA A 88 13.73 -7.14 -1.81
N GLU A 89 14.40 -7.07 -2.94
CA GLU A 89 15.86 -7.07 -2.99
C GLU A 89 16.40 -5.73 -2.47
N PRO A 90 17.60 -5.71 -1.90
CA PRO A 90 18.21 -4.46 -1.44
C PRO A 90 18.47 -3.49 -2.59
N ASP A 91 18.42 -2.21 -2.28
CA ASP A 91 18.77 -1.11 -3.19
C ASP A 91 17.94 -1.02 -4.47
N GLU A 92 16.70 -1.53 -4.44
CA GLU A 92 15.75 -1.41 -5.54
C GLU A 92 14.52 -0.63 -5.12
N HIS A 93 13.80 -0.11 -6.11
CA HIS A 93 12.51 0.54 -5.90
C HIS A 93 11.40 -0.42 -6.31
N TYR A 94 10.36 -0.51 -5.47
CA TYR A 94 9.19 -1.35 -5.74
C TYR A 94 7.94 -0.50 -5.76
N HIS A 95 7.16 -0.67 -6.81
CA HIS A 95 5.84 -0.05 -6.94
C HIS A 95 4.79 -1.14 -6.78
N VAL A 96 3.92 -0.98 -5.76
CA VAL A 96 2.91 -1.97 -5.39
C VAL A 96 1.54 -1.30 -5.50
N PRO A 97 0.89 -1.35 -6.67
CA PRO A 97 -0.43 -0.74 -6.87
C PRO A 97 -1.53 -1.54 -6.20
N LEU A 98 -2.63 -0.86 -5.88
CA LEU A 98 -3.83 -1.50 -5.37
C LEU A 98 -5.02 -1.08 -6.23
N LEU A 99 -5.67 -2.06 -6.86
CA LEU A 99 -6.92 -1.87 -7.58
C LEU A 99 -8.04 -2.21 -6.62
N LEU A 100 -8.83 -1.20 -6.25
CA LEU A 100 -9.77 -1.27 -5.13
C LEU A 100 -11.21 -1.17 -5.60
N ALA A 101 -12.07 -2.00 -5.04
CA ALA A 101 -13.53 -1.94 -5.21
C ALA A 101 -14.19 -2.28 -3.88
N PRO A 102 -15.52 -2.01 -3.71
CA PRO A 102 -16.18 -2.27 -2.43
C PRO A 102 -16.13 -3.73 -1.96
N PHE A 103 -16.07 -4.68 -2.89
CA PHE A 103 -16.12 -6.11 -2.55
C PHE A 103 -14.93 -6.92 -3.09
N GLY A 104 -13.89 -6.25 -3.58
CA GLY A 104 -12.73 -6.95 -4.10
C GLY A 104 -11.54 -6.04 -4.31
N TYR A 105 -10.38 -6.64 -4.52
CA TYR A 105 -9.16 -5.89 -4.82
C TYR A 105 -8.17 -6.76 -5.56
N THR A 106 -7.24 -6.10 -6.23
CA THR A 106 -6.13 -6.75 -6.91
C THR A 106 -4.87 -5.95 -6.63
N THR A 107 -3.77 -6.64 -6.45
CA THR A 107 -2.46 -6.02 -6.33
C THR A 107 -1.46 -6.77 -7.21
N TYR A 108 -0.39 -6.08 -7.60
CA TYR A 108 0.65 -6.66 -8.43
C TYR A 108 1.95 -5.87 -8.27
N ARG A 109 3.04 -6.43 -8.76
CA ARG A 109 4.29 -5.68 -8.83
C ARG A 109 4.26 -4.77 -10.05
N GLY A 110 4.21 -3.47 -9.82
CA GLY A 110 4.28 -2.48 -10.89
C GLY A 110 5.71 -2.27 -11.39
N SER A 111 5.83 -1.61 -12.48
CA SER A 111 7.15 -1.30 -13.06
C SER A 111 7.61 0.11 -12.73
#